data_8cbaa801e27770454b2e1e62bcb0dff5
#
_entry.id   8cbaa801e27770454b2e1e62bcb0dff5
#
_cell.length_a   1.000
_cell.length_b   1.000
_cell.length_c   1.000
_cell.angle_alpha   90.00
_cell.angle_beta   90.00
_cell.angle_gamma   90.00
#
_symmetry.space_group_name_H-M   'P 1'
#
loop_
_entity.id
_entity.type
_entity.pdbx_description
1 polymer ?
#
loop_
_entity_poly.entity_id
_entity_poly.type
_entity_poly.pdbx_seq_one_letter_code
_entity_poly.pdbx_strand_id
1 'polypeptide(L)'
;MKKTSEFVYYHPWISFGLTLLFLFGFQLLNIIYGFDIHDTGFHLVAYENVFNAPDSVTYNFMYYLNTLLGGAIMYIFPDMGVLGFRIVGALLVLFTLLIIFVTLRNTIPAIHLLLGSILVVAGYVNLPYSFNNGILSCCLYAISIVFLYQGLFKENKILVLLGGFIVGINIFTRIPNVLAIGLVFIVLLHKKCFQKVYNVDWKSSFYFLIGVSLGILAIWGIMVKMGHLGVFLRGLMAVFSMAGGEGSHNLIWMLKIHFAFYLSAIIPLLVFYALIHIGKCVERKKNKFIILLFYVVSVLSVALYVYETRWVYIIIWAFLALGCIICALRNRNQLGVLGIFALYMLLFEIYGSDYGINHGSFPAFLAAPIASMQLLDRKKIVYVLTFILAVCWQVIRKGNFQDSGPIYQKTEKINCLETKGIFTTKENAYAINTTLKGIKPYVSVGDTMICFPSAAMMNYLTHTRPAGGMSVPGGTETSFVLPIEGTPIVLFNKVPFSGNGWTETYKLDDKYGFDIKSFISEHNYRKVYENDYFILFVPPVS
;
A
#
# COMPACT_ATOMS: atom_id res chain seq x y z
N MET A 1 -29.33 -5.33 -16.86
CA MET A 1 -29.06 -5.76 -15.48
C MET A 1 -29.61 -7.15 -15.14
N LYS A 2 -30.88 -7.52 -15.41
CA LYS A 2 -31.39 -8.88 -15.12
C LYS A 2 -30.59 -9.94 -15.89
N LYS A 3 -30.43 -9.79 -17.21
CA LYS A 3 -29.62 -10.70 -18.05
C LYS A 3 -28.16 -10.79 -17.64
N THR A 4 -27.54 -9.67 -17.21
CA THR A 4 -26.14 -9.68 -16.72
C THR A 4 -25.98 -10.45 -15.43
N SER A 5 -26.93 -10.29 -14.46
CA SER A 5 -26.89 -11.05 -13.21
C SER A 5 -27.16 -12.54 -13.42
N GLU A 6 -27.98 -12.90 -14.40
CA GLU A 6 -28.19 -14.28 -14.82
C GLU A 6 -26.95 -14.87 -15.45
N PHE A 7 -26.27 -14.14 -16.35
CA PHE A 7 -25.01 -14.59 -16.94
C PHE A 7 -23.93 -14.86 -15.88
N VAL A 8 -23.73 -13.93 -14.92
CA VAL A 8 -22.76 -14.10 -13.82
C VAL A 8 -23.10 -15.32 -12.96
N TYR A 9 -24.40 -15.56 -12.73
CA TYR A 9 -24.85 -16.71 -11.97
C TYR A 9 -24.54 -18.05 -12.68
N TYR A 10 -24.82 -18.14 -13.98
CA TYR A 10 -24.59 -19.38 -14.75
C TYR A 10 -23.13 -19.56 -15.19
N HIS A 11 -22.36 -18.46 -15.33
CA HIS A 11 -20.97 -18.49 -15.80
C HIS A 11 -20.01 -17.73 -14.89
N PRO A 12 -19.92 -18.09 -13.58
CA PRO A 12 -19.15 -17.31 -12.61
C PRO A 12 -17.65 -17.25 -12.94
N TRP A 13 -17.07 -18.32 -13.49
CA TRP A 13 -15.66 -18.36 -13.86
C TRP A 13 -15.33 -17.49 -15.07
N ILE A 14 -16.19 -17.53 -16.11
CA ILE A 14 -16.02 -16.69 -17.29
C ILE A 14 -16.15 -15.22 -16.87
N SER A 15 -17.17 -14.88 -16.10
CA SER A 15 -17.39 -13.54 -15.60
C SER A 15 -16.20 -13.04 -14.76
N PHE A 16 -15.63 -13.88 -13.91
CA PHE A 16 -14.46 -13.55 -13.11
C PHE A 16 -13.21 -13.37 -13.98
N GLY A 17 -12.95 -14.27 -14.91
CA GLY A 17 -11.83 -14.15 -15.85
C GLY A 17 -11.88 -12.86 -16.67
N LEU A 18 -13.06 -12.50 -17.21
CA LEU A 18 -13.28 -11.21 -17.89
C LEU A 18 -13.07 -10.02 -16.97
N THR A 19 -13.50 -10.13 -15.70
CA THR A 19 -13.27 -9.07 -14.71
C THR A 19 -11.79 -8.92 -14.41
N LEU A 20 -11.03 -10.00 -14.21
CA LEU A 20 -9.57 -9.92 -13.99
C LEU A 20 -8.85 -9.30 -15.18
N LEU A 21 -9.24 -9.67 -16.41
CA LEU A 21 -8.67 -9.09 -17.63
C LEU A 21 -8.94 -7.59 -17.72
N PHE A 22 -10.17 -7.19 -17.44
CA PHE A 22 -10.55 -5.75 -17.36
C PHE A 22 -9.74 -5.02 -16.28
N LEU A 23 -9.63 -5.60 -15.09
CA LEU A 23 -8.88 -5.00 -13.99
C LEU A 23 -7.40 -4.88 -14.30
N PHE A 24 -6.79 -5.86 -14.96
CA PHE A 24 -5.41 -5.77 -15.41
C PHE A 24 -5.24 -4.65 -16.44
N GLY A 25 -6.12 -4.58 -17.45
CA GLY A 25 -6.13 -3.48 -18.42
C GLY A 25 -6.26 -2.11 -17.77
N PHE A 26 -7.12 -1.99 -16.75
CA PHE A 26 -7.26 -0.75 -15.98
C PHE A 26 -5.98 -0.40 -15.18
N GLN A 27 -5.33 -1.40 -14.59
CA GLN A 27 -4.07 -1.21 -13.88
C GLN A 27 -2.93 -0.76 -14.80
N LEU A 28 -2.95 -1.11 -16.10
CA LEU A 28 -1.94 -0.65 -17.05
C LEU A 28 -1.81 0.87 -17.10
N LEU A 29 -2.88 1.61 -16.83
CA LEU A 29 -2.84 3.08 -16.73
C LEU A 29 -1.86 3.56 -15.64
N ASN A 30 -1.74 2.83 -14.54
CA ASN A 30 -0.83 3.17 -13.44
C ASN A 30 0.53 2.45 -13.55
N ILE A 31 0.59 1.35 -14.29
CA ILE A 31 1.82 0.60 -14.53
C ILE A 31 2.72 1.37 -15.49
N ILE A 32 2.14 1.93 -16.56
CA ILE A 32 2.88 2.56 -17.65
C ILE A 32 3.14 4.05 -17.39
N TYR A 33 2.19 4.74 -16.75
CA TYR A 33 2.26 6.18 -16.56
C TYR A 33 2.66 6.57 -15.13
N GLY A 34 3.44 7.64 -15.03
CA GLY A 34 3.90 8.23 -13.78
C GLY A 34 5.30 7.79 -13.37
N PHE A 35 6.08 8.75 -12.87
CA PHE A 35 7.42 8.54 -12.36
C PHE A 35 7.49 9.01 -10.90
N ASP A 36 7.78 8.09 -9.99
CA ASP A 36 7.92 8.36 -8.57
C ASP A 36 9.40 8.37 -8.19
N ILE A 37 9.88 9.52 -7.75
CA ILE A 37 11.29 9.73 -7.37
C ILE A 37 11.59 9.24 -5.95
N HIS A 38 10.57 9.01 -5.14
CA HIS A 38 10.70 8.75 -3.70
C HIS A 38 10.40 7.29 -3.33
N ASP A 39 9.12 6.93 -3.19
CA ASP A 39 8.70 5.64 -2.60
C ASP A 39 9.08 4.43 -3.45
N THR A 40 8.93 4.54 -4.77
CA THR A 40 9.36 3.46 -5.67
C THR A 40 10.88 3.29 -5.60
N GLY A 41 11.64 4.40 -5.60
CA GLY A 41 13.10 4.39 -5.45
C GLY A 41 13.54 3.78 -4.13
N PHE A 42 12.87 4.12 -3.02
CA PHE A 42 13.13 3.57 -1.70
C PHE A 42 13.11 2.02 -1.68
N HIS A 43 12.11 1.43 -2.33
CA HIS A 43 12.02 -0.03 -2.41
C HIS A 43 13.04 -0.63 -3.38
N LEU A 44 13.21 -0.05 -4.58
CA LEU A 44 14.11 -0.59 -5.60
C LEU A 44 15.57 -0.57 -5.16
N VAL A 45 16.03 0.50 -4.50
CA VAL A 45 17.37 0.58 -3.91
C VAL A 45 17.58 -0.50 -2.86
N ALA A 46 16.56 -0.78 -2.04
CA ALA A 46 16.65 -1.84 -1.06
C ALA A 46 16.75 -3.23 -1.71
N TYR A 47 16.02 -3.48 -2.78
CA TYR A 47 16.08 -4.75 -3.53
C TYR A 47 17.44 -4.97 -4.18
N GLU A 48 18.03 -3.91 -4.74
CA GLU A 48 19.35 -3.95 -5.37
C GLU A 48 20.47 -4.28 -4.35
N ASN A 49 20.35 -3.74 -3.13
CA ASN A 49 21.43 -3.78 -2.15
C ASN A 49 21.29 -4.86 -1.06
N VAL A 50 20.13 -5.51 -0.92
CA VAL A 50 19.85 -6.44 0.19
C VAL A 50 20.85 -7.58 0.30
N PHE A 51 21.40 -8.09 -0.82
CA PHE A 51 22.35 -9.19 -0.82
C PHE A 51 23.81 -8.73 -0.85
N ASN A 52 24.11 -7.61 -1.50
CA ASN A 52 25.48 -7.19 -1.77
C ASN A 52 25.99 -6.11 -0.81
N ALA A 53 25.10 -5.26 -0.30
CA ALA A 53 25.43 -4.16 0.60
C ALA A 53 24.30 -3.91 1.63
N PRO A 54 23.93 -4.91 2.47
CA PRO A 54 22.77 -4.84 3.35
C PRO A 54 22.82 -3.66 4.33
N ASP A 55 24.00 -3.26 4.78
CA ASP A 55 24.17 -2.12 5.70
C ASP A 55 23.77 -0.79 5.07
N SER A 56 23.92 -0.64 3.75
CA SER A 56 23.49 0.59 3.04
C SER A 56 21.98 0.81 3.07
N VAL A 57 21.20 -0.21 3.36
CA VAL A 57 19.74 -0.20 3.38
C VAL A 57 19.16 -0.73 4.70
N THR A 58 19.89 -0.50 5.81
CA THR A 58 19.52 -0.97 7.15
C THR A 58 18.09 -0.61 7.54
N TYR A 59 17.63 0.59 7.21
CA TYR A 59 16.25 1.03 7.49
C TYR A 59 15.20 0.15 6.79
N ASN A 60 15.47 -0.33 5.57
CA ASN A 60 14.54 -1.16 4.83
C ASN A 60 14.38 -2.57 5.43
N PHE A 61 15.25 -2.97 6.37
CA PHE A 61 15.12 -4.24 7.08
C PHE A 61 13.92 -4.29 8.04
N MET A 62 13.31 -3.14 8.39
CA MET A 62 11.98 -3.12 9.02
C MET A 62 10.87 -3.71 8.12
N TYR A 63 11.14 -3.83 6.81
CA TYR A 63 10.30 -4.44 5.78
C TYR A 63 10.96 -5.70 5.21
N TYR A 64 11.64 -6.49 6.06
CA TYR A 64 12.58 -7.53 5.66
C TYR A 64 12.03 -8.49 4.60
N LEU A 65 10.82 -9.04 4.80
CA LEU A 65 10.25 -9.99 3.85
C LEU A 65 10.03 -9.37 2.46
N ASN A 66 9.55 -8.13 2.42
CA ASN A 66 9.39 -7.40 1.17
C ASN A 66 10.73 -7.14 0.49
N THR A 67 11.72 -6.70 1.24
CA THR A 67 13.07 -6.41 0.75
C THR A 67 13.75 -7.67 0.24
N LEU A 68 13.64 -8.79 0.97
CA LEU A 68 14.19 -10.08 0.57
C LEU A 68 13.55 -10.61 -0.73
N LEU A 69 12.21 -10.60 -0.81
CA LEU A 69 11.50 -11.08 -2.00
C LEU A 69 11.74 -10.17 -3.20
N GLY A 70 11.73 -8.85 -3.01
CA GLY A 70 12.05 -7.90 -4.06
C GLY A 70 13.47 -8.07 -4.59
N GLY A 71 14.44 -8.26 -3.69
CA GLY A 71 15.82 -8.56 -4.04
C GLY A 71 15.98 -9.88 -4.79
N ALA A 72 15.28 -10.93 -4.36
CA ALA A 72 15.26 -12.21 -5.06
C ALA A 72 14.68 -12.11 -6.48
N ILE A 73 13.59 -11.34 -6.65
CA ILE A 73 13.00 -11.07 -7.95
C ILE A 73 14.00 -10.31 -8.83
N MET A 74 14.64 -9.27 -8.29
CA MET A 74 15.64 -8.47 -9.03
C MET A 74 16.87 -9.31 -9.41
N TYR A 75 17.32 -10.20 -8.53
CA TYR A 75 18.42 -11.12 -8.80
C TYR A 75 18.11 -12.09 -9.96
N ILE A 76 16.87 -12.61 -10.03
CA ILE A 76 16.43 -13.53 -11.10
C ILE A 76 16.18 -12.75 -12.41
N PHE A 77 15.67 -11.53 -12.33
CA PHE A 77 15.28 -10.69 -13.47
C PHE A 77 15.91 -9.30 -13.35
N PRO A 78 17.23 -9.16 -13.56
CA PRO A 78 17.95 -7.90 -13.31
C PRO A 78 17.47 -6.72 -14.18
N ASP A 79 17.01 -6.99 -15.40
CA ASP A 79 16.60 -5.96 -16.36
C ASP A 79 15.12 -5.58 -16.29
N MET A 80 14.38 -6.06 -15.27
CA MET A 80 12.92 -5.82 -15.23
C MET A 80 12.54 -4.36 -14.91
N GLY A 81 13.44 -3.60 -14.27
CA GLY A 81 13.27 -2.18 -13.97
C GLY A 81 11.99 -1.84 -13.19
N VAL A 82 11.62 -0.56 -13.19
CA VAL A 82 10.40 -0.04 -12.53
C VAL A 82 9.14 -0.70 -13.07
N LEU A 83 9.06 -0.87 -14.40
CA LEU A 83 7.90 -1.46 -15.07
C LEU A 83 7.62 -2.89 -14.58
N GLY A 84 8.67 -3.71 -14.49
CA GLY A 84 8.56 -5.09 -14.04
C GLY A 84 8.03 -5.20 -12.61
N PHE A 85 8.56 -4.40 -11.68
CA PHE A 85 8.07 -4.38 -10.30
C PHE A 85 6.62 -3.90 -10.18
N ARG A 86 6.17 -2.98 -11.04
CA ARG A 86 4.75 -2.57 -11.12
C ARG A 86 3.87 -3.72 -11.63
N ILE A 87 4.31 -4.47 -12.62
CA ILE A 87 3.60 -5.67 -13.11
C ILE A 87 3.52 -6.73 -12.01
N VAL A 88 4.60 -7.00 -11.28
CA VAL A 88 4.60 -7.96 -10.17
C VAL A 88 3.60 -7.55 -9.08
N GLY A 89 3.57 -6.27 -8.69
CA GLY A 89 2.58 -5.75 -7.74
C GLY A 89 1.15 -5.95 -8.22
N ALA A 90 0.86 -5.63 -9.48
CA ALA A 90 -0.45 -5.82 -10.09
C ALA A 90 -0.86 -7.31 -10.11
N LEU A 91 0.03 -8.19 -10.54
CA LEU A 91 -0.22 -9.64 -10.57
C LEU A 91 -0.46 -10.21 -9.18
N LEU A 92 0.24 -9.74 -8.15
CA LEU A 92 0.04 -10.16 -6.76
C LEU A 92 -1.37 -9.79 -6.28
N VAL A 93 -1.85 -8.58 -6.59
CA VAL A 93 -3.24 -8.14 -6.30
C VAL A 93 -4.25 -9.06 -7.00
N LEU A 94 -4.08 -9.29 -8.30
CA LEU A 94 -5.01 -10.14 -9.07
C LEU A 94 -5.00 -11.60 -8.60
N PHE A 95 -3.84 -12.13 -8.24
CA PHE A 95 -3.70 -13.47 -7.66
C PHE A 95 -4.43 -13.59 -6.32
N THR A 96 -4.31 -12.57 -5.47
CA THR A 96 -5.04 -12.53 -4.19
C THR A 96 -6.56 -12.50 -4.41
N LEU A 97 -7.04 -11.71 -5.38
CA LEU A 97 -8.46 -11.69 -5.75
C LEU A 97 -8.92 -13.06 -6.28
N LEU A 98 -8.08 -13.76 -7.04
CA LEU A 98 -8.37 -15.13 -7.50
C LEU A 98 -8.53 -16.10 -6.32
N ILE A 99 -7.62 -16.08 -5.35
CA ILE A 99 -7.71 -16.91 -4.14
C ILE A 99 -9.03 -16.62 -3.40
N ILE A 100 -9.37 -15.35 -3.20
CA ILE A 100 -10.61 -14.94 -2.54
C ILE A 100 -11.83 -15.46 -3.30
N PHE A 101 -11.86 -15.28 -4.62
CA PHE A 101 -12.96 -15.74 -5.45
C PHE A 101 -13.13 -17.26 -5.36
N VAL A 102 -12.05 -18.03 -5.58
CA VAL A 102 -12.08 -19.51 -5.52
C VAL A 102 -12.61 -19.99 -4.18
N THR A 103 -12.18 -19.34 -3.11
CA THR A 103 -12.47 -19.79 -1.74
C THR A 103 -13.86 -19.37 -1.25
N LEU A 104 -14.30 -18.15 -1.57
CA LEU A 104 -15.49 -17.54 -1.01
C LEU A 104 -16.72 -17.57 -1.93
N ARG A 105 -16.61 -18.03 -3.17
CA ARG A 105 -17.73 -18.07 -4.14
C ARG A 105 -18.96 -18.85 -3.69
N ASN A 106 -18.79 -19.79 -2.77
CA ASN A 106 -19.90 -20.55 -2.19
C ASN A 106 -20.50 -19.85 -0.95
N THR A 107 -19.85 -18.80 -0.43
CA THR A 107 -20.28 -18.05 0.75
C THR A 107 -20.81 -16.67 0.37
N ILE A 108 -20.17 -16.02 -0.60
CA ILE A 108 -20.52 -14.70 -1.11
C ILE A 108 -20.96 -14.87 -2.58
N PRO A 109 -22.14 -14.35 -2.99
CA PRO A 109 -22.59 -14.43 -4.38
C PRO A 109 -21.56 -13.83 -5.34
N ALA A 110 -21.34 -14.49 -6.48
CA ALA A 110 -20.28 -14.12 -7.45
C ALA A 110 -20.33 -12.65 -7.85
N ILE A 111 -21.52 -12.07 -8.05
CA ILE A 111 -21.67 -10.66 -8.41
C ILE A 111 -21.03 -9.71 -7.39
N HIS A 112 -21.11 -10.02 -6.09
CA HIS A 112 -20.51 -9.19 -5.04
C HIS A 112 -19.00 -9.40 -4.93
N LEU A 113 -18.50 -10.59 -5.26
CA LEU A 113 -17.07 -10.84 -5.40
C LEU A 113 -16.47 -10.03 -6.57
N LEU A 114 -17.17 -9.97 -7.72
CA LEU A 114 -16.74 -9.17 -8.85
C LEU A 114 -16.76 -7.67 -8.54
N LEU A 115 -17.84 -7.16 -7.96
CA LEU A 115 -17.95 -5.76 -7.55
C LEU A 115 -16.89 -5.41 -6.50
N GLY A 116 -16.66 -6.30 -5.54
CA GLY A 116 -15.61 -6.14 -4.55
C GLY A 116 -14.22 -6.07 -5.18
N SER A 117 -13.93 -6.93 -6.16
CA SER A 117 -12.65 -6.92 -6.88
C SER A 117 -12.43 -5.59 -7.62
N ILE A 118 -13.47 -5.05 -8.26
CA ILE A 118 -13.40 -3.76 -8.92
C ILE A 118 -13.15 -2.62 -7.91
N LEU A 119 -13.83 -2.65 -6.75
CA LEU A 119 -13.62 -1.66 -5.68
C LEU A 119 -12.21 -1.71 -5.11
N VAL A 120 -11.63 -2.90 -4.93
CA VAL A 120 -10.24 -3.08 -4.48
C VAL A 120 -9.30 -2.39 -5.46
N VAL A 121 -9.36 -2.75 -6.75
CA VAL A 121 -8.44 -2.19 -7.75
C VAL A 121 -8.64 -0.69 -7.94
N ALA A 122 -9.90 -0.20 -7.93
CA ALA A 122 -10.18 1.23 -7.97
C ALA A 122 -9.60 1.98 -6.77
N GLY A 123 -9.56 1.35 -5.59
CA GLY A 123 -8.94 1.93 -4.40
C GLY A 123 -7.43 2.09 -4.51
N TYR A 124 -6.75 1.23 -5.27
CA TYR A 124 -5.28 1.32 -5.48
C TYR A 124 -4.84 2.38 -6.49
N VAL A 125 -5.77 2.98 -7.22
CA VAL A 125 -5.47 3.83 -8.37
C VAL A 125 -4.60 5.05 -8.05
N ASN A 126 -4.67 5.59 -6.86
CA ASN A 126 -3.89 6.76 -6.44
C ASN A 126 -2.64 6.40 -5.61
N LEU A 127 -2.30 5.12 -5.48
CA LEU A 127 -1.17 4.66 -4.68
C LEU A 127 -0.03 4.19 -5.59
N PRO A 128 1.23 4.15 -5.08
CA PRO A 128 2.34 3.64 -5.86
C PRO A 128 2.05 2.21 -6.31
N TYR A 129 1.82 2.04 -7.59
CA TYR A 129 1.59 0.72 -8.17
C TYR A 129 2.94 0.05 -8.41
N SER A 130 3.46 -0.62 -7.40
CA SER A 130 4.70 -1.36 -7.46
C SER A 130 4.66 -2.48 -6.44
N PHE A 131 5.45 -3.54 -6.63
CA PHE A 131 5.69 -4.49 -5.56
C PHE A 131 6.30 -3.75 -4.37
N ASN A 132 5.58 -3.71 -3.25
CA ASN A 132 5.99 -3.01 -2.03
C ASN A 132 5.42 -3.70 -0.78
N ASN A 133 5.89 -3.25 0.37
CA ASN A 133 5.50 -3.80 1.68
C ASN A 133 3.99 -3.69 1.95
N GLY A 134 3.34 -2.61 1.52
CA GLY A 134 1.90 -2.41 1.72
C GLY A 134 1.06 -3.42 0.94
N ILE A 135 1.33 -3.59 -0.36
CA ILE A 135 0.64 -4.57 -1.22
C ILE A 135 0.89 -5.99 -0.72
N LEU A 136 2.15 -6.35 -0.45
CA LEU A 136 2.50 -7.68 0.04
C LEU A 136 1.82 -7.99 1.38
N SER A 137 1.86 -7.04 2.33
CA SER A 137 1.21 -7.16 3.64
C SER A 137 -0.27 -7.47 3.51
N CYS A 138 -1.01 -6.68 2.73
CA CYS A 138 -2.46 -6.85 2.56
C CYS A 138 -2.82 -8.16 1.87
N CYS A 139 -2.02 -8.59 0.88
CA CYS A 139 -2.20 -9.88 0.23
C CYS A 139 -2.01 -11.04 1.20
N LEU A 140 -0.94 -11.02 1.99
CA LEU A 140 -0.68 -12.04 3.00
C LEU A 140 -1.77 -12.06 4.10
N TYR A 141 -2.24 -10.90 4.54
CA TYR A 141 -3.37 -10.82 5.48
C TYR A 141 -4.64 -11.47 4.90
N ALA A 142 -4.99 -11.12 3.66
CA ALA A 142 -6.18 -11.66 3.01
C ALA A 142 -6.09 -13.19 2.87
N ILE A 143 -4.94 -13.71 2.43
CA ILE A 143 -4.69 -15.14 2.29
C ILE A 143 -4.74 -15.85 3.64
N SER A 144 -4.12 -15.26 4.68
CA SER A 144 -4.16 -15.79 6.04
C SER A 144 -5.61 -15.91 6.55
N ILE A 145 -6.40 -14.84 6.42
CA ILE A 145 -7.81 -14.84 6.85
C ILE A 145 -8.62 -15.89 6.09
N VAL A 146 -8.38 -16.05 4.78
CA VAL A 146 -9.05 -17.10 3.98
C VAL A 146 -8.73 -18.49 4.53
N PHE A 147 -7.47 -18.76 4.87
CA PHE A 147 -7.07 -20.05 5.45
C PHE A 147 -7.67 -20.26 6.86
N LEU A 148 -7.64 -19.21 7.71
CA LEU A 148 -8.29 -19.26 9.02
C LEU A 148 -9.78 -19.55 8.89
N TYR A 149 -10.48 -18.81 8.02
CA TYR A 149 -11.89 -18.99 7.76
C TYR A 149 -12.20 -20.43 7.32
N GLN A 150 -11.51 -20.93 6.30
CA GLN A 150 -11.69 -22.29 5.82
C GLN A 150 -11.34 -23.34 6.89
N GLY A 151 -10.25 -23.11 7.62
CA GLY A 151 -9.81 -24.02 8.69
C GLY A 151 -10.78 -24.13 9.83
N LEU A 152 -11.39 -23.02 10.26
CA LEU A 152 -12.36 -22.98 11.34
C LEU A 152 -13.67 -23.68 10.96
N PHE A 153 -14.16 -23.46 9.74
CA PHE A 153 -15.48 -23.99 9.34
C PHE A 153 -15.45 -25.37 8.69
N LYS A 154 -14.27 -25.81 8.20
CA LYS A 154 -14.02 -27.20 7.79
C LYS A 154 -13.37 -28.04 8.90
N GLU A 155 -13.20 -27.45 10.08
CA GLU A 155 -12.50 -28.08 11.23
C GLU A 155 -11.09 -28.60 10.88
N ASN A 156 -10.45 -27.99 9.88
CA ASN A 156 -9.13 -28.38 9.39
C ASN A 156 -8.03 -27.58 10.12
N LYS A 157 -7.35 -28.23 11.06
CA LYS A 157 -6.30 -27.62 11.87
C LYS A 157 -5.05 -27.25 11.08
N ILE A 158 -4.78 -27.94 9.98
CA ILE A 158 -3.64 -27.60 9.09
C ILE A 158 -3.89 -26.24 8.44
N LEU A 159 -5.11 -25.94 7.98
CA LEU A 159 -5.43 -24.63 7.43
C LEU A 159 -5.34 -23.52 8.49
N VAL A 160 -5.74 -23.80 9.74
CA VAL A 160 -5.58 -22.84 10.83
C VAL A 160 -4.10 -22.58 11.12
N LEU A 161 -3.28 -23.63 11.14
CA LEU A 161 -1.82 -23.52 11.32
C LEU A 161 -1.19 -22.74 10.17
N LEU A 162 -1.56 -23.02 8.91
CA LEU A 162 -1.08 -22.27 7.74
C LEU A 162 -1.50 -20.80 7.78
N GLY A 163 -2.73 -20.50 8.22
CA GLY A 163 -3.18 -19.12 8.44
C GLY A 163 -2.31 -18.41 9.47
N GLY A 164 -2.00 -19.08 10.59
CA GLY A 164 -1.06 -18.56 11.60
C GLY A 164 0.36 -18.39 11.03
N PHE A 165 0.87 -19.36 10.27
CA PHE A 165 2.19 -19.30 9.63
C PHE A 165 2.31 -18.07 8.73
N ILE A 166 1.29 -17.77 7.91
CA ILE A 166 1.28 -16.59 7.06
C ILE A 166 1.25 -15.30 7.91
N VAL A 167 0.52 -15.26 9.04
CA VAL A 167 0.60 -14.13 9.97
C VAL A 167 2.02 -13.96 10.49
N GLY A 168 2.67 -15.05 10.91
CA GLY A 168 4.04 -15.02 11.44
C GLY A 168 5.05 -14.46 10.45
N ILE A 169 5.01 -14.89 9.17
CA ILE A 169 5.90 -14.32 8.14
C ILE A 169 5.53 -12.88 7.79
N ASN A 170 4.23 -12.52 7.83
CA ASN A 170 3.76 -11.17 7.49
C ASN A 170 4.22 -10.09 8.49
N ILE A 171 4.58 -10.44 9.72
CA ILE A 171 5.18 -9.52 10.69
C ILE A 171 6.46 -8.90 10.11
N PHE A 172 7.22 -9.66 9.33
CA PHE A 172 8.46 -9.18 8.70
C PHE A 172 8.24 -8.43 7.38
N THR A 173 6.99 -8.34 6.91
CA THR A 173 6.63 -7.42 5.83
C THR A 173 6.55 -5.99 6.34
N ARG A 174 6.01 -5.81 7.54
CA ARG A 174 5.92 -4.54 8.30
C ARG A 174 5.83 -4.87 9.79
N ILE A 175 6.66 -4.27 10.62
CA ILE A 175 6.69 -4.55 12.06
C ILE A 175 5.31 -4.39 12.74
N PRO A 176 4.50 -3.34 12.45
CA PRO A 176 3.16 -3.20 13.00
C PRO A 176 2.21 -4.37 12.74
N ASN A 177 2.51 -5.23 11.78
CA ASN A 177 1.72 -6.45 11.51
C ASN A 177 1.75 -7.46 12.67
N VAL A 178 2.58 -7.25 13.68
CA VAL A 178 2.52 -7.99 14.95
C VAL A 178 1.11 -7.95 15.57
N LEU A 179 0.36 -6.88 15.33
CA LEU A 179 -1.03 -6.76 15.76
C LEU A 179 -1.94 -7.85 15.18
N ALA A 180 -1.56 -8.49 14.05
CA ALA A 180 -2.30 -9.61 13.48
C ALA A 180 -2.36 -10.84 14.39
N ILE A 181 -1.47 -10.97 15.37
CA ILE A 181 -1.55 -12.02 16.39
C ILE A 181 -2.89 -11.94 17.14
N GLY A 182 -3.45 -10.74 17.28
CA GLY A 182 -4.78 -10.53 17.87
C GLY A 182 -5.94 -11.23 17.15
N LEU A 183 -5.75 -11.72 15.91
CA LEU A 183 -6.70 -12.63 15.25
C LEU A 183 -6.98 -13.89 16.09
N VAL A 184 -6.07 -14.26 17.01
CA VAL A 184 -6.27 -15.37 17.96
C VAL A 184 -7.57 -15.21 18.76
N PHE A 185 -7.96 -13.99 19.12
CA PHE A 185 -9.19 -13.74 19.86
C PHE A 185 -10.43 -14.07 19.01
N ILE A 186 -10.39 -13.79 17.70
CA ILE A 186 -11.48 -14.16 16.79
C ILE A 186 -11.53 -15.68 16.65
N VAL A 187 -10.35 -16.33 16.46
CA VAL A 187 -10.23 -17.79 16.40
C VAL A 187 -10.75 -18.45 17.69
N LEU A 188 -10.45 -17.88 18.85
CA LEU A 188 -10.87 -18.39 20.15
C LEU A 188 -12.38 -18.27 20.37
N LEU A 189 -12.95 -17.13 20.01
CA LEU A 189 -14.32 -16.74 20.38
C LEU A 189 -15.37 -17.04 19.30
N HIS A 190 -14.98 -17.45 18.08
CA HIS A 190 -15.92 -17.60 16.96
C HIS A 190 -17.09 -18.54 17.27
N LYS A 191 -16.87 -19.66 17.97
CA LYS A 191 -17.93 -20.59 18.34
C LYS A 191 -18.93 -19.96 19.33
N LYS A 192 -18.39 -19.26 20.35
CA LYS A 192 -19.20 -18.59 21.37
C LYS A 192 -20.05 -17.47 20.78
N CYS A 193 -19.46 -16.63 19.95
CA CYS A 193 -20.13 -15.44 19.41
C CYS A 193 -21.07 -15.73 18.25
N PHE A 194 -20.76 -16.72 17.42
CA PHE A 194 -21.47 -16.94 16.15
C PHE A 194 -22.13 -18.29 16.00
N GLN A 195 -21.75 -19.31 16.78
CA GLN A 195 -22.37 -20.64 16.73
C GLN A 195 -23.19 -20.96 17.98
N LYS A 196 -23.31 -20.03 18.94
CA LYS A 196 -24.02 -20.19 20.21
C LYS A 196 -23.54 -21.39 21.03
N VAL A 197 -22.30 -21.79 20.86
CA VAL A 197 -21.66 -22.85 21.65
C VAL A 197 -20.96 -22.19 22.83
N TYR A 198 -21.23 -22.66 24.05
CA TYR A 198 -20.63 -22.07 25.26
C TYR A 198 -19.12 -22.22 25.34
N ASN A 199 -18.54 -23.18 24.63
CA ASN A 199 -17.11 -23.46 24.66
C ASN A 199 -16.32 -22.61 23.69
N VAL A 200 -15.18 -22.12 24.16
CA VAL A 200 -14.17 -21.44 23.33
C VAL A 200 -13.30 -22.46 22.60
N ASP A 201 -12.76 -22.10 21.43
CA ASP A 201 -11.96 -23.03 20.61
C ASP A 201 -10.45 -22.91 20.91
N TRP A 202 -10.06 -23.36 22.12
CA TRP A 202 -8.66 -23.37 22.54
C TRP A 202 -7.75 -24.15 21.58
N LYS A 203 -8.26 -25.26 21.02
CA LYS A 203 -7.50 -26.12 20.13
C LYS A 203 -7.10 -25.38 18.85
N SER A 204 -8.04 -24.73 18.20
CA SER A 204 -7.74 -23.92 17.00
C SER A 204 -6.81 -22.75 17.30
N SER A 205 -7.02 -22.07 18.45
CA SER A 205 -6.13 -20.98 18.88
C SER A 205 -4.70 -21.44 19.10
N PHE A 206 -4.52 -22.64 19.68
CA PHE A 206 -3.19 -23.23 19.84
C PHE A 206 -2.51 -23.53 18.51
N TYR A 207 -3.22 -24.16 17.55
CA TYR A 207 -2.66 -24.38 16.20
C TYR A 207 -2.34 -23.06 15.48
N PHE A 208 -3.15 -22.03 15.64
CA PHE A 208 -2.86 -20.70 15.10
C PHE A 208 -1.56 -20.14 15.66
N LEU A 209 -1.38 -20.15 17.00
CA LEU A 209 -0.17 -19.64 17.65
C LEU A 209 1.07 -20.46 17.29
N ILE A 210 0.97 -21.78 17.18
CA ILE A 210 2.07 -22.62 16.66
C ILE A 210 2.43 -22.16 15.24
N GLY A 211 1.42 -21.95 14.37
CA GLY A 211 1.66 -21.44 13.02
C GLY A 211 2.40 -20.12 13.03
N VAL A 212 1.95 -19.14 13.84
CA VAL A 212 2.63 -17.84 14.00
C VAL A 212 4.09 -18.02 14.41
N SER A 213 4.35 -18.85 15.44
CA SER A 213 5.70 -19.12 15.91
C SER A 213 6.58 -19.75 14.83
N LEU A 214 6.07 -20.73 14.08
CA LEU A 214 6.79 -21.35 12.96
C LEU A 214 7.10 -20.34 11.84
N GLY A 215 6.17 -19.43 11.52
CA GLY A 215 6.40 -18.37 10.56
C GLY A 215 7.50 -17.40 10.98
N ILE A 216 7.50 -17.00 12.26
CA ILE A 216 8.56 -16.16 12.83
C ILE A 216 9.92 -16.90 12.78
N LEU A 217 9.96 -18.14 13.23
CA LEU A 217 11.18 -18.94 13.23
C LEU A 217 11.74 -19.19 11.83
N ALA A 218 10.86 -19.38 10.83
CA ALA A 218 11.27 -19.54 9.44
C ALA A 218 12.01 -18.29 8.92
N ILE A 219 11.47 -17.10 9.15
CA ILE A 219 12.12 -15.85 8.73
C ILE A 219 13.40 -15.61 9.51
N TRP A 220 13.42 -15.87 10.82
CA TRP A 220 14.64 -15.78 11.62
C TRP A 220 15.75 -16.73 11.11
N GLY A 221 15.38 -17.97 10.77
CA GLY A 221 16.32 -18.93 10.18
C GLY A 221 16.92 -18.42 8.86
N ILE A 222 16.10 -17.78 8.01
CA ILE A 222 16.57 -17.14 6.78
C ILE A 222 17.54 -15.98 7.12
N MET A 223 17.20 -15.11 8.07
CA MET A 223 18.07 -13.99 8.48
C MET A 223 19.43 -14.47 8.97
N VAL A 224 19.44 -15.51 9.80
CA VAL A 224 20.70 -16.11 10.31
C VAL A 224 21.53 -16.68 9.15
N LYS A 225 20.90 -17.46 8.26
CA LYS A 225 21.58 -18.08 7.12
C LYS A 225 22.18 -17.05 6.16
N MET A 226 21.48 -15.91 5.97
CA MET A 226 21.92 -14.81 5.08
C MET A 226 22.89 -13.82 5.75
N GLY A 227 23.16 -13.95 7.06
CA GLY A 227 23.95 -12.98 7.81
C GLY A 227 23.23 -11.65 8.07
N HIS A 228 21.93 -11.59 7.85
CA HIS A 228 21.11 -10.37 7.91
C HIS A 228 20.62 -10.02 9.31
N LEU A 229 20.77 -10.91 10.31
CA LEU A 229 20.20 -10.71 11.63
C LEU A 229 20.73 -9.44 12.31
N GLY A 230 22.04 -9.19 12.21
CA GLY A 230 22.66 -7.97 12.79
C GLY A 230 22.13 -6.69 12.16
N VAL A 231 21.95 -6.68 10.84
CA VAL A 231 21.38 -5.52 10.11
C VAL A 231 19.93 -5.29 10.51
N PHE A 232 19.13 -6.36 10.59
CA PHE A 232 17.75 -6.30 11.05
C PHE A 232 17.62 -5.73 12.47
N LEU A 233 18.45 -6.17 13.40
CA LEU A 233 18.42 -5.69 14.78
C LEU A 233 18.81 -4.20 14.86
N ARG A 234 19.80 -3.73 14.08
CA ARG A 234 20.12 -2.30 13.99
C ARG A 234 18.96 -1.48 13.42
N GLY A 235 18.34 -1.95 12.33
CA GLY A 235 17.15 -1.32 11.76
C GLY A 235 15.99 -1.25 12.76
N LEU A 236 15.75 -2.33 13.49
CA LEU A 236 14.70 -2.39 14.53
C LEU A 236 14.96 -1.40 15.67
N MET A 237 16.20 -1.31 16.15
CA MET A 237 16.58 -0.32 17.19
C MET A 237 16.38 1.11 16.70
N ALA A 238 16.70 1.42 15.45
CA ALA A 238 16.47 2.72 14.86
C ALA A 238 14.97 3.08 14.83
N VAL A 239 14.10 2.13 14.47
CA VAL A 239 12.64 2.34 14.50
C VAL A 239 12.14 2.59 15.92
N PHE A 240 12.62 1.86 16.91
CA PHE A 240 12.24 2.12 18.30
C PHE A 240 12.73 3.47 18.80
N SER A 241 13.91 3.93 18.39
CA SER A 241 14.38 5.28 18.72
C SER A 241 13.50 6.37 18.09
N MET A 242 13.07 6.19 16.84
CA MET A 242 12.13 7.10 16.18
C MET A 242 10.75 7.10 16.86
N ALA A 243 10.26 5.93 17.28
CA ALA A 243 8.97 5.82 17.96
C ALA A 243 8.97 6.50 19.35
N GLY A 244 10.12 6.62 20.00
CA GLY A 244 10.31 7.36 21.26
C GLY A 244 10.75 8.81 21.10
N GLY A 245 11.13 9.23 19.89
CA GLY A 245 11.63 10.57 19.58
C GLY A 245 10.52 11.60 19.33
N GLU A 246 10.93 12.81 18.96
CA GLU A 246 10.02 13.84 18.46
C GLU A 246 9.86 13.67 16.95
N GLY A 247 8.63 13.38 16.45
CA GLY A 247 8.45 13.23 15.02
C GLY A 247 7.13 12.56 14.59
N SER A 248 6.86 12.47 13.29
CA SER A 248 5.62 11.88 12.72
C SER A 248 5.48 10.38 13.02
N HIS A 249 6.61 9.72 13.29
CA HIS A 249 6.66 8.31 13.67
C HIS A 249 6.66 8.09 15.20
N ASN A 250 6.51 9.17 16.00
CA ASN A 250 6.30 9.06 17.44
C ASN A 250 5.01 8.30 17.73
N LEU A 251 5.06 7.33 18.64
CA LEU A 251 3.92 6.46 18.96
C LEU A 251 2.67 7.26 19.38
N ILE A 252 2.85 8.30 20.21
CA ILE A 252 1.73 9.11 20.70
C ILE A 252 1.12 9.91 19.54
N TRP A 253 1.96 10.47 18.67
CA TRP A 253 1.52 11.21 17.50
C TRP A 253 0.76 10.30 16.54
N MET A 254 1.26 9.11 16.25
CA MET A 254 0.58 8.12 15.42
C MET A 254 -0.78 7.71 16.00
N LEU A 255 -0.87 7.47 17.30
CA LEU A 255 -2.16 7.17 17.95
C LEU A 255 -3.14 8.34 17.84
N LYS A 256 -2.68 9.59 18.02
CA LYS A 256 -3.52 10.78 17.84
C LYS A 256 -4.03 10.91 16.40
N ILE A 257 -3.17 10.73 15.42
CA ILE A 257 -3.55 10.77 13.98
C ILE A 257 -4.58 9.68 13.67
N HIS A 258 -4.34 8.43 14.06
CA HIS A 258 -5.29 7.35 13.84
C HIS A 258 -6.64 7.63 14.51
N PHE A 259 -6.63 8.13 15.74
CA PHE A 259 -7.85 8.52 16.44
C PHE A 259 -8.61 9.63 15.70
N ALA A 260 -7.90 10.67 15.26
CA ALA A 260 -8.49 11.77 14.48
C ALA A 260 -9.09 11.26 13.14
N PHE A 261 -8.42 10.33 12.46
CA PHE A 261 -8.94 9.72 11.25
C PHE A 261 -10.18 8.86 11.52
N TYR A 262 -10.21 8.07 12.58
CA TYR A 262 -11.41 7.32 12.95
C TYR A 262 -12.58 8.23 13.29
N LEU A 263 -12.35 9.33 14.00
CA LEU A 263 -13.37 10.35 14.24
C LEU A 263 -13.88 10.97 12.94
N SER A 264 -12.98 11.29 12.01
CA SER A 264 -13.35 11.85 10.71
C SER A 264 -14.18 10.87 9.86
N ALA A 265 -13.98 9.56 10.04
CA ALA A 265 -14.75 8.52 9.35
C ALA A 265 -16.17 8.34 9.92
N ILE A 266 -16.46 8.81 11.13
CA ILE A 266 -17.80 8.72 11.73
C ILE A 266 -18.83 9.47 10.88
N ILE A 267 -18.49 10.66 10.37
CA ILE A 267 -19.43 11.44 9.54
C ILE A 267 -19.83 10.67 8.26
N PRO A 268 -18.89 10.19 7.42
CA PRO A 268 -19.25 9.34 6.27
C PRO A 268 -20.03 8.08 6.68
N LEU A 269 -19.68 7.42 7.79
CA LEU A 269 -20.42 6.26 8.30
C LEU A 269 -21.88 6.60 8.58
N LEU A 270 -22.14 7.70 9.29
CA LEU A 270 -23.49 8.17 9.60
C LEU A 270 -24.25 8.58 8.34
N VAL A 271 -23.57 9.26 7.40
CA VAL A 271 -24.16 9.63 6.10
C VAL A 271 -24.56 8.40 5.31
N PHE A 272 -23.70 7.39 5.18
CA PHE A 272 -24.05 6.13 4.50
C PHE A 272 -25.20 5.40 5.18
N TYR A 273 -25.18 5.34 6.52
CA TYR A 273 -26.27 4.73 7.28
C TYR A 273 -27.59 5.47 7.04
N ALA A 274 -27.58 6.81 7.11
CA ALA A 274 -28.75 7.64 6.83
C ALA A 274 -29.27 7.47 5.39
N LEU A 275 -28.38 7.48 4.39
CA LEU A 275 -28.74 7.27 3.00
C LEU A 275 -29.40 5.91 2.76
N ILE A 276 -28.91 4.86 3.42
CA ILE A 276 -29.53 3.52 3.34
C ILE A 276 -30.96 3.57 3.91
N HIS A 277 -31.15 4.23 5.06
CA HIS A 277 -32.47 4.36 5.69
C HIS A 277 -33.43 5.23 4.90
N ILE A 278 -32.98 6.42 4.46
CA ILE A 278 -33.76 7.34 3.62
C ILE A 278 -34.15 6.66 2.32
N GLY A 279 -33.19 5.96 1.67
CA GLY A 279 -33.46 5.21 0.45
C GLY A 279 -34.58 4.20 0.61
N LYS A 280 -34.59 3.43 1.72
CA LYS A 280 -35.69 2.50 2.03
C LYS A 280 -37.03 3.20 2.25
N CYS A 281 -37.03 4.36 2.93
CA CYS A 281 -38.25 5.14 3.14
C CYS A 281 -38.81 5.72 1.83
N VAL A 282 -37.93 6.23 0.96
CA VAL A 282 -38.26 6.75 -0.37
C VAL A 282 -38.84 5.63 -1.26
N GLU A 283 -38.21 4.46 -1.25
CA GLU A 283 -38.68 3.29 -2.02
C GLU A 283 -40.07 2.81 -1.56
N ARG A 284 -40.36 2.88 -0.27
CA ARG A 284 -41.69 2.53 0.29
C ARG A 284 -42.81 3.42 -0.23
N LYS A 285 -42.52 4.69 -0.54
CA LYS A 285 -43.53 5.65 -1.10
C LYS A 285 -43.97 5.30 -2.52
N LYS A 286 -43.31 4.36 -3.21
CA LYS A 286 -43.60 3.89 -4.57
C LYS A 286 -43.69 4.99 -5.66
N ASN A 287 -43.35 6.23 -5.34
CA ASN A 287 -43.33 7.33 -6.30
C ASN A 287 -42.03 7.25 -7.11
N LYS A 288 -42.17 6.87 -8.39
CA LYS A 288 -41.03 6.69 -9.29
C LYS A 288 -40.17 7.95 -9.47
N PHE A 289 -40.80 9.13 -9.50
CA PHE A 289 -40.12 10.41 -9.68
C PHE A 289 -39.25 10.72 -8.43
N ILE A 290 -39.79 10.59 -7.23
CA ILE A 290 -39.05 10.82 -5.97
C ILE A 290 -37.92 9.84 -5.85
N ILE A 291 -38.12 8.56 -6.19
CA ILE A 291 -37.08 7.53 -6.18
C ILE A 291 -35.96 7.91 -7.17
N LEU A 292 -36.29 8.27 -8.40
CA LEU A 292 -35.31 8.69 -9.41
C LEU A 292 -34.52 9.92 -8.94
N LEU A 293 -35.22 10.94 -8.48
CA LEU A 293 -34.60 12.17 -7.98
C LEU A 293 -33.64 11.90 -6.83
N PHE A 294 -34.02 11.05 -5.85
CA PHE A 294 -33.15 10.65 -4.75
C PHE A 294 -31.87 9.97 -5.26
N TYR A 295 -31.98 9.03 -6.19
CA TYR A 295 -30.81 8.35 -6.74
C TYR A 295 -29.93 9.29 -7.56
N VAL A 296 -30.48 10.18 -8.37
CA VAL A 296 -29.73 11.17 -9.15
C VAL A 296 -28.96 12.12 -8.22
N VAL A 297 -29.63 12.68 -7.21
CA VAL A 297 -28.97 13.57 -6.23
C VAL A 297 -27.86 12.83 -5.46
N SER A 298 -28.13 11.60 -5.01
CA SER A 298 -27.13 10.81 -4.29
C SER A 298 -25.92 10.48 -5.17
N VAL A 299 -26.13 10.12 -6.45
CA VAL A 299 -25.06 9.85 -7.42
C VAL A 299 -24.23 11.10 -7.68
N LEU A 300 -24.88 12.24 -7.92
CA LEU A 300 -24.20 13.51 -8.13
C LEU A 300 -23.41 13.95 -6.89
N SER A 301 -23.97 13.77 -5.69
CA SER A 301 -23.28 14.06 -4.42
C SER A 301 -22.03 13.21 -4.25
N VAL A 302 -22.10 11.91 -4.51
CA VAL A 302 -20.93 11.02 -4.46
C VAL A 302 -19.88 11.43 -5.50
N ALA A 303 -20.30 11.70 -6.74
CA ALA A 303 -19.39 12.10 -7.81
C ALA A 303 -18.68 13.42 -7.50
N LEU A 304 -19.41 14.44 -7.06
CA LEU A 304 -18.86 15.75 -6.67
C LEU A 304 -17.91 15.62 -5.47
N TYR A 305 -18.31 14.87 -4.47
CA TYR A 305 -17.47 14.67 -3.28
C TYR A 305 -16.16 13.95 -3.61
N VAL A 306 -16.21 12.91 -4.43
CA VAL A 306 -15.01 12.18 -4.89
C VAL A 306 -14.15 13.08 -5.79
N TYR A 307 -14.76 13.94 -6.62
CA TYR A 307 -14.02 14.86 -7.49
C TYR A 307 -13.24 15.91 -6.71
N GLU A 308 -13.87 16.52 -5.68
CA GLU A 308 -13.30 17.67 -4.96
C GLU A 308 -12.37 17.26 -3.81
N THR A 309 -12.53 16.07 -3.21
CA THR A 309 -11.84 15.74 -1.98
C THR A 309 -10.71 14.74 -2.17
N ARG A 310 -9.56 15.03 -1.51
CA ARG A 310 -8.50 14.04 -1.25
C ARG A 310 -8.96 12.94 -0.25
N TRP A 311 -10.17 13.07 0.30
CA TRP A 311 -10.76 12.22 1.32
C TRP A 311 -11.44 10.94 0.78
N VAL A 312 -11.22 10.60 -0.48
CA VAL A 312 -11.78 9.40 -1.13
C VAL A 312 -11.54 8.15 -0.29
N TYR A 313 -10.35 8.03 0.30
CA TYR A 313 -9.97 6.86 1.10
C TYR A 313 -10.79 6.72 2.39
N ILE A 314 -11.10 7.83 3.07
CA ILE A 314 -11.93 7.81 4.27
C ILE A 314 -13.34 7.34 3.95
N ILE A 315 -13.89 7.75 2.79
CA ILE A 315 -15.21 7.31 2.35
C ILE A 315 -15.20 5.82 2.01
N ILE A 316 -14.19 5.37 1.26
CA ILE A 316 -14.04 3.94 0.95
C ILE A 316 -13.96 3.15 2.25
N TRP A 317 -13.08 3.56 3.15
CA TRP A 317 -12.90 2.90 4.43
C TRP A 317 -14.21 2.86 5.24
N ALA A 318 -14.93 3.97 5.33
CA ALA A 318 -16.21 4.05 6.03
C ALA A 318 -17.27 3.12 5.41
N PHE A 319 -17.36 3.07 4.07
CA PHE A 319 -18.24 2.16 3.36
C PHE A 319 -17.91 0.69 3.67
N LEU A 320 -16.63 0.34 3.64
CA LEU A 320 -16.14 -1.01 3.90
C LEU A 320 -16.39 -1.41 5.36
N ALA A 321 -16.06 -0.53 6.31
CA ALA A 321 -16.26 -0.75 7.74
C ALA A 321 -17.74 -0.93 8.07
N LEU A 322 -18.62 -0.07 7.55
CA LEU A 322 -20.07 -0.20 7.75
C LEU A 322 -20.60 -1.53 7.23
N GLY A 323 -20.15 -1.96 6.04
CA GLY A 323 -20.55 -3.26 5.49
C GLY A 323 -20.11 -4.43 6.36
N CYS A 324 -18.88 -4.40 6.86
CA CYS A 324 -18.35 -5.44 7.76
C CYS A 324 -19.08 -5.45 9.11
N ILE A 325 -19.35 -4.28 9.70
CA ILE A 325 -20.10 -4.15 10.95
C ILE A 325 -21.53 -4.72 10.78
N ILE A 326 -22.24 -4.33 9.73
CA ILE A 326 -23.58 -4.83 9.44
C ILE A 326 -23.55 -6.35 9.23
N CYS A 327 -22.54 -6.85 8.51
CA CYS A 327 -22.34 -8.27 8.29
C CYS A 327 -22.18 -9.02 9.62
N ALA A 328 -21.32 -8.54 10.49
CA ALA A 328 -21.05 -9.14 11.79
C ALA A 328 -22.28 -9.14 12.72
N LEU A 329 -23.05 -8.04 12.72
CA LEU A 329 -24.22 -7.90 13.59
C LEU A 329 -25.43 -8.70 13.12
N ARG A 330 -25.64 -8.81 11.80
CA ARG A 330 -26.82 -9.49 11.24
C ARG A 330 -26.64 -10.99 11.08
N ASN A 331 -25.41 -11.42 10.80
CA ASN A 331 -25.14 -12.81 10.48
C ASN A 331 -24.43 -13.51 11.65
N ARG A 332 -25.20 -14.18 12.48
CA ARG A 332 -24.67 -15.03 13.56
C ARG A 332 -24.28 -16.41 13.02
N ASN A 333 -23.44 -16.45 12.00
CA ASN A 333 -22.97 -17.64 11.33
C ASN A 333 -21.55 -17.41 10.77
N GLN A 334 -21.11 -18.28 9.88
CA GLN A 334 -19.82 -18.21 9.19
C GLN A 334 -19.55 -16.83 8.56
N LEU A 335 -20.56 -16.24 7.94
CA LEU A 335 -20.43 -14.95 7.26
C LEU A 335 -20.15 -13.80 8.26
N GLY A 336 -20.75 -13.84 9.44
CA GLY A 336 -20.49 -12.87 10.50
C GLY A 336 -19.05 -12.94 11.01
N VAL A 337 -18.48 -14.15 11.14
CA VAL A 337 -17.06 -14.33 11.49
C VAL A 337 -16.15 -13.73 10.42
N LEU A 338 -16.47 -13.96 9.13
CA LEU A 338 -15.72 -13.36 8.02
C LEU A 338 -15.79 -11.84 8.06
N GLY A 339 -16.97 -11.27 8.41
CA GLY A 339 -17.16 -9.84 8.60
C GLY A 339 -16.25 -9.26 9.69
N ILE A 340 -16.08 -9.97 10.83
CA ILE A 340 -15.16 -9.53 11.90
C ILE A 340 -13.71 -9.66 11.48
N PHE A 341 -13.32 -10.72 10.79
CA PHE A 341 -11.96 -10.84 10.25
C PHE A 341 -11.64 -9.68 9.30
N ALA A 342 -12.55 -9.36 8.38
CA ALA A 342 -12.37 -8.25 7.45
C ALA A 342 -12.32 -6.88 8.16
N LEU A 343 -13.16 -6.68 9.18
CA LEU A 343 -13.15 -5.47 10.01
C LEU A 343 -11.84 -5.35 10.80
N TYR A 344 -11.35 -6.45 11.35
CA TYR A 344 -10.06 -6.48 12.04
C TYR A 344 -8.92 -6.04 11.12
N MET A 345 -8.88 -6.56 9.89
CA MET A 345 -7.90 -6.17 8.89
C MET A 345 -8.00 -4.67 8.57
N LEU A 346 -9.21 -4.13 8.36
CA LEU A 346 -9.44 -2.71 8.11
C LEU A 346 -8.95 -1.80 9.24
N LEU A 347 -9.02 -2.28 10.49
CA LEU A 347 -8.65 -1.49 11.66
C LEU A 347 -7.14 -1.54 11.93
N PHE A 348 -6.51 -2.69 11.78
CA PHE A 348 -5.15 -2.91 12.31
C PHE A 348 -4.04 -2.92 11.26
N GLU A 349 -4.34 -3.19 9.99
CA GLU A 349 -3.31 -3.18 8.95
C GLU A 349 -2.74 -1.80 8.69
N ILE A 350 -3.54 -0.75 8.84
CA ILE A 350 -3.12 0.63 8.61
C ILE A 350 -2.19 1.20 9.69
N TYR A 351 -2.05 0.54 10.84
CA TYR A 351 -1.15 0.99 11.90
C TYR A 351 0.31 0.97 11.44
N GLY A 352 1.08 1.94 11.95
CA GLY A 352 2.48 2.15 11.55
C GLY A 352 2.65 3.02 10.30
N SER A 353 1.56 3.58 9.77
CA SER A 353 1.59 4.60 8.72
C SER A 353 1.09 5.94 9.28
N ASP A 354 1.79 7.01 8.98
CA ASP A 354 1.38 8.40 9.24
C ASP A 354 0.21 8.84 8.36
N TYR A 355 -0.10 8.09 7.30
CA TYR A 355 -1.28 8.29 6.45
C TYR A 355 -2.58 7.68 7.02
N GLY A 356 -2.50 6.84 8.06
CA GLY A 356 -3.68 6.25 8.71
C GLY A 356 -4.68 5.64 7.73
N ILE A 357 -5.97 5.99 7.87
CA ILE A 357 -7.04 5.47 6.97
C ILE A 357 -6.91 5.95 5.51
N ASN A 358 -6.06 6.88 5.18
CA ASN A 358 -5.78 7.22 3.79
C ASN A 358 -5.12 6.05 3.04
N HIS A 359 -4.55 5.08 3.75
CA HIS A 359 -4.17 3.77 3.23
C HIS A 359 -5.31 2.74 3.23
N GLY A 360 -6.53 3.15 3.56
CA GLY A 360 -7.68 2.25 3.76
C GLY A 360 -8.16 1.48 2.55
N SER A 361 -7.64 1.77 1.36
CA SER A 361 -7.88 0.94 0.17
C SER A 361 -7.06 -0.34 0.15
N PHE A 362 -5.91 -0.40 0.82
CA PHE A 362 -5.06 -1.59 0.89
C PHE A 362 -5.78 -2.79 1.54
N PRO A 363 -6.39 -2.66 2.72
CA PRO A 363 -7.06 -3.78 3.38
C PRO A 363 -8.43 -4.15 2.79
N ALA A 364 -8.81 -3.61 1.64
CA ALA A 364 -10.15 -3.78 1.08
C ALA A 364 -10.48 -5.21 0.57
N PHE A 365 -9.49 -6.06 0.37
CA PHE A 365 -9.62 -7.36 -0.29
C PHE A 365 -10.82 -8.20 0.14
N LEU A 366 -11.05 -8.34 1.45
CA LEU A 366 -12.18 -9.09 1.99
C LEU A 366 -13.37 -8.18 2.33
N ALA A 367 -13.09 -6.97 2.76
CA ALA A 367 -14.13 -6.03 3.17
C ALA A 367 -14.99 -5.55 1.99
N ALA A 368 -14.41 -5.39 0.79
CA ALA A 368 -15.13 -4.89 -0.37
C ALA A 368 -16.24 -5.84 -0.86
N PRO A 369 -16.02 -7.15 -1.04
CA PRO A 369 -17.09 -8.08 -1.35
C PRO A 369 -18.17 -8.13 -0.28
N ILE A 370 -17.79 -8.10 1.01
CA ILE A 370 -18.72 -8.12 2.14
C ILE A 370 -19.57 -6.85 2.16
N ALA A 371 -18.95 -5.68 2.05
CA ALA A 371 -19.67 -4.41 2.00
C ALA A 371 -20.60 -4.33 0.78
N SER A 372 -20.14 -4.77 -0.38
CA SER A 372 -20.96 -4.88 -1.58
C SER A 372 -22.21 -5.72 -1.32
N MET A 373 -22.06 -6.88 -0.68
CA MET A 373 -23.18 -7.78 -0.40
C MET A 373 -24.17 -7.21 0.64
N GLN A 374 -23.67 -6.49 1.66
CA GLN A 374 -24.52 -5.99 2.75
C GLN A 374 -25.22 -4.66 2.42
N LEU A 375 -24.56 -3.82 1.61
CA LEU A 375 -25.00 -2.44 1.38
C LEU A 375 -25.59 -2.22 0.00
N LEU A 376 -25.22 -3.03 -1.00
CA LEU A 376 -25.64 -2.85 -2.38
C LEU A 376 -26.70 -3.88 -2.78
N ASP A 377 -27.85 -3.39 -3.17
CA ASP A 377 -28.84 -4.13 -3.95
C ASP A 377 -28.67 -3.78 -5.45
N ARG A 378 -29.46 -4.44 -6.31
CA ARG A 378 -29.40 -4.25 -7.77
C ARG A 378 -29.51 -2.78 -8.22
N LYS A 379 -30.27 -1.95 -7.48
CA LYS A 379 -30.48 -0.54 -7.80
C LYS A 379 -29.27 0.30 -7.37
N LYS A 380 -28.59 -0.10 -6.33
CA LYS A 380 -27.44 0.64 -5.75
C LYS A 380 -26.11 0.36 -6.42
N ILE A 381 -26.03 -0.62 -7.33
CA ILE A 381 -24.83 -0.85 -8.17
C ILE A 381 -24.43 0.42 -8.92
N VAL A 382 -25.39 1.30 -9.26
CA VAL A 382 -25.12 2.59 -9.89
C VAL A 382 -24.13 3.44 -9.06
N TYR A 383 -24.17 3.39 -7.74
CA TYR A 383 -23.23 4.14 -6.89
C TYR A 383 -21.79 3.65 -7.04
N VAL A 384 -21.59 2.32 -7.14
CA VAL A 384 -20.27 1.73 -7.37
C VAL A 384 -19.75 2.13 -8.74
N LEU A 385 -20.60 2.06 -9.78
CA LEU A 385 -20.21 2.48 -11.11
C LEU A 385 -19.86 3.98 -11.15
N THR A 386 -20.65 4.83 -10.50
CA THR A 386 -20.34 6.26 -10.39
C THR A 386 -19.03 6.51 -9.67
N PHE A 387 -18.80 5.80 -8.56
CA PHE A 387 -17.54 5.89 -7.82
C PHE A 387 -16.36 5.48 -8.70
N ILE A 388 -16.44 4.35 -9.41
CA ILE A 388 -15.40 3.88 -10.32
C ILE A 388 -15.14 4.91 -11.43
N LEU A 389 -16.18 5.43 -12.05
CA LEU A 389 -16.05 6.47 -13.09
C LEU A 389 -15.41 7.74 -12.56
N ALA A 390 -15.77 8.17 -11.34
CA ALA A 390 -15.16 9.34 -10.69
C ALA A 390 -13.68 9.11 -10.37
N VAL A 391 -13.32 7.92 -9.90
CA VAL A 391 -11.93 7.54 -9.65
C VAL A 391 -11.13 7.48 -10.96
N CYS A 392 -11.67 6.85 -12.02
CA CYS A 392 -11.04 6.84 -13.34
C CYS A 392 -10.80 8.27 -13.86
N TRP A 393 -11.80 9.14 -13.70
CA TRP A 393 -11.70 10.54 -14.10
C TRP A 393 -10.61 11.28 -13.32
N GLN A 394 -10.50 11.05 -12.01
CA GLN A 394 -9.42 11.63 -11.20
C GLN A 394 -8.04 11.22 -11.72
N VAL A 395 -7.82 9.94 -12.02
CA VAL A 395 -6.55 9.44 -12.56
C VAL A 395 -6.21 10.09 -13.89
N ILE A 396 -7.20 10.17 -14.78
CA ILE A 396 -7.01 10.78 -16.10
C ILE A 396 -6.65 12.27 -15.98
N ARG A 397 -7.25 13.00 -15.02
CA ARG A 397 -7.14 14.46 -14.90
C ARG A 397 -6.08 14.93 -13.93
N LYS A 398 -5.92 14.27 -12.79
CA LYS A 398 -4.99 14.70 -11.71
C LYS A 398 -3.65 13.95 -11.73
N GLY A 399 -3.59 12.82 -12.41
CA GLY A 399 -2.39 11.99 -12.49
C GLY A 399 -2.28 10.97 -11.39
N ASN A 400 -1.12 10.31 -11.37
CA ASN A 400 -0.81 9.23 -10.45
C ASN A 400 -0.15 9.76 -9.18
N PHE A 401 0.04 8.86 -8.21
CA PHE A 401 0.83 9.13 -7.03
C PHE A 401 2.20 9.69 -7.43
N GLN A 402 2.51 10.83 -6.84
CA GLN A 402 3.80 11.50 -6.99
C GLN A 402 4.24 11.83 -8.44
N ASP A 403 3.34 11.82 -9.39
CA ASP A 403 3.56 12.36 -10.74
C ASP A 403 2.30 13.09 -11.16
N SER A 404 2.21 14.36 -10.81
CA SER A 404 1.04 15.21 -11.08
C SER A 404 0.84 15.44 -12.58
N GLY A 405 -0.36 15.85 -12.92
CA GLY A 405 -0.76 16.15 -14.29
C GLY A 405 -1.51 15.02 -14.97
N PRO A 406 -2.32 15.36 -15.97
CA PRO A 406 -3.15 14.42 -16.69
C PRO A 406 -2.34 13.34 -17.41
N ILE A 407 -2.87 12.13 -17.51
CA ILE A 407 -2.20 11.00 -18.20
C ILE A 407 -1.83 11.38 -19.64
N TYR A 408 -2.66 12.14 -20.34
CA TYR A 408 -2.38 12.54 -21.73
C TYR A 408 -1.19 13.53 -21.87
N GLN A 409 -0.69 14.10 -20.79
CA GLN A 409 0.53 14.92 -20.76
C GLN A 409 1.80 14.09 -20.47
N LYS A 410 1.65 12.83 -20.09
CA LYS A 410 2.76 11.93 -19.79
C LYS A 410 3.21 11.22 -21.06
N THR A 411 3.92 11.93 -21.91
CA THR A 411 4.34 11.48 -23.25
C THR A 411 5.83 11.21 -23.35
N GLU A 412 6.60 11.66 -22.36
CA GLU A 412 8.05 11.61 -22.40
C GLU A 412 8.61 10.42 -21.61
N LYS A 413 9.83 10.03 -21.96
CA LYS A 413 10.56 8.93 -21.32
C LYS A 413 11.79 9.43 -20.60
N ILE A 414 12.16 8.75 -19.54
CA ILE A 414 13.48 8.90 -18.94
C ILE A 414 14.45 7.98 -19.69
N ASN A 415 15.61 8.52 -20.09
CA ASN A 415 16.57 7.84 -20.96
C ASN A 415 17.54 6.96 -20.15
N CYS A 416 16.97 5.98 -19.43
CA CYS A 416 17.73 4.94 -18.76
C CYS A 416 16.99 3.59 -18.84
N LEU A 417 17.73 2.50 -18.66
CA LEU A 417 17.21 1.14 -18.81
C LEU A 417 16.17 0.83 -17.71
N GLU A 418 16.41 1.29 -16.51
CA GLU A 418 15.62 1.06 -15.29
C GLU A 418 14.19 1.56 -15.40
N THR A 419 13.96 2.58 -16.23
CA THR A 419 12.63 3.18 -16.46
C THR A 419 12.04 2.86 -17.83
N LYS A 420 12.62 1.90 -18.55
CA LYS A 420 12.13 1.50 -19.86
C LYS A 420 10.64 1.14 -19.81
N GLY A 421 9.83 1.76 -20.68
CA GLY A 421 8.38 1.52 -20.74
C GLY A 421 7.54 2.40 -19.81
N ILE A 422 8.17 3.28 -19.04
CA ILE A 422 7.47 4.27 -18.20
C ILE A 422 7.41 5.61 -18.93
N PHE A 423 6.23 6.23 -18.87
CA PHE A 423 5.99 7.57 -19.41
C PHE A 423 5.70 8.56 -18.27
N THR A 424 6.26 9.75 -18.39
CA THR A 424 6.09 10.85 -17.44
C THR A 424 5.88 12.18 -18.16
N THR A 425 5.73 13.26 -17.42
CA THR A 425 5.61 14.61 -17.98
C THR A 425 6.94 15.07 -18.61
N LYS A 426 6.86 16.03 -19.54
CA LYS A 426 8.04 16.63 -20.17
C LYS A 426 9.00 17.22 -19.15
N GLU A 427 8.46 17.86 -18.11
CA GLU A 427 9.25 18.48 -17.04
C GLU A 427 10.02 17.42 -16.23
N ASN A 428 9.35 16.36 -15.76
CA ASN A 428 10.00 15.27 -15.02
C ASN A 428 11.07 14.57 -15.86
N ALA A 429 10.76 14.26 -17.13
CA ALA A 429 11.72 13.65 -18.03
C ALA A 429 12.94 14.57 -18.25
N TYR A 430 12.72 15.86 -18.46
CA TYR A 430 13.79 16.84 -18.62
C TYR A 430 14.66 16.93 -17.35
N ALA A 431 14.04 17.08 -16.19
CA ALA A 431 14.74 17.19 -14.91
C ALA A 431 15.67 15.98 -14.66
N ILE A 432 15.15 14.78 -14.83
CA ILE A 432 15.92 13.55 -14.57
C ILE A 432 16.97 13.31 -15.65
N ASN A 433 16.63 13.44 -16.94
CA ASN A 433 17.56 13.21 -18.04
C ASN A 433 18.74 14.17 -18.02
N THR A 434 18.50 15.47 -17.76
CA THR A 434 19.57 16.48 -17.67
C THR A 434 20.45 16.23 -16.46
N THR A 435 19.86 15.86 -15.31
CA THR A 435 20.61 15.53 -14.10
C THR A 435 21.48 14.30 -14.30
N LEU A 436 20.93 13.18 -14.78
CA LEU A 436 21.70 11.95 -15.04
C LEU A 436 22.87 12.21 -16.00
N LYS A 437 22.64 12.98 -17.07
CA LYS A 437 23.68 13.36 -18.00
C LYS A 437 24.77 14.22 -17.34
N GLY A 438 24.38 15.19 -16.52
CA GLY A 438 25.30 16.14 -15.89
C GLY A 438 26.14 15.53 -14.77
N ILE A 439 25.59 14.57 -14.00
CA ILE A 439 26.31 13.92 -12.90
C ILE A 439 27.17 12.74 -13.35
N LYS A 440 26.92 12.17 -14.53
CA LYS A 440 27.63 10.98 -15.06
C LYS A 440 29.17 11.07 -15.00
N PRO A 441 29.82 12.22 -15.20
CA PRO A 441 31.28 12.32 -15.09
C PRO A 441 31.83 12.19 -13.67
N TYR A 442 30.98 12.31 -12.66
CA TYR A 442 31.35 12.41 -11.25
C TYR A 442 30.81 11.25 -10.37
N VAL A 443 29.91 10.44 -10.92
CA VAL A 443 29.23 9.36 -10.19
C VAL A 443 29.45 8.05 -10.94
N SER A 444 29.98 7.07 -10.22
CA SER A 444 30.23 5.71 -10.73
C SER A 444 29.29 4.70 -10.06
N VAL A 445 29.03 3.59 -10.75
CA VAL A 445 28.29 2.46 -10.21
C VAL A 445 28.98 1.94 -8.93
N GLY A 446 28.24 1.78 -7.86
CA GLY A 446 28.73 1.30 -6.57
C GLY A 446 29.29 2.39 -5.63
N ASP A 447 29.39 3.65 -6.11
CA ASP A 447 29.72 4.77 -5.21
C ASP A 447 28.71 4.88 -4.07
N THR A 448 29.13 5.46 -2.95
CA THR A 448 28.21 5.81 -1.86
C THR A 448 27.69 7.22 -2.07
N MET A 449 26.37 7.39 -2.11
CA MET A 449 25.74 8.68 -2.39
C MET A 449 24.57 8.97 -1.44
N ILE A 450 24.53 10.22 -0.97
CA ILE A 450 23.38 10.79 -0.26
C ILE A 450 22.49 11.49 -1.30
N CYS A 451 21.28 11.00 -1.51
CA CYS A 451 20.25 11.69 -2.31
C CYS A 451 19.28 12.41 -1.39
N PHE A 452 19.50 13.71 -1.15
CA PHE A 452 18.82 14.50 -0.12
C PHE A 452 18.14 15.75 -0.69
N PRO A 453 16.96 16.14 -0.23
CA PRO A 453 16.00 15.30 0.47
C PRO A 453 15.18 14.44 -0.52
N SER A 454 14.72 13.30 -0.02
CA SER A 454 13.63 12.49 -0.63
C SER A 454 13.77 12.14 -2.12
N ALA A 455 14.99 11.75 -2.58
CA ALA A 455 15.26 11.42 -3.97
C ALA A 455 15.87 10.01 -4.16
N ALA A 456 15.35 9.01 -3.43
CA ALA A 456 15.88 7.65 -3.41
C ALA A 456 15.99 7.02 -4.81
N MET A 457 15.09 7.38 -5.74
CA MET A 457 15.16 6.89 -7.12
C MET A 457 16.48 7.24 -7.80
N MET A 458 17.14 8.34 -7.44
CA MET A 458 18.42 8.71 -8.02
C MET A 458 19.54 7.73 -7.66
N ASN A 459 19.53 7.14 -6.45
CA ASN A 459 20.44 6.04 -6.10
C ASN A 459 20.21 4.84 -7.03
N TYR A 460 18.95 4.46 -7.28
CA TYR A 460 18.61 3.35 -8.15
C TYR A 460 19.03 3.59 -9.61
N LEU A 461 18.73 4.78 -10.15
CA LEU A 461 19.07 5.13 -11.54
C LEU A 461 20.59 5.27 -11.80
N THR A 462 21.37 5.51 -10.76
CA THR A 462 22.84 5.61 -10.84
C THR A 462 23.54 4.37 -10.31
N HIS A 463 22.82 3.38 -9.80
CA HIS A 463 23.34 2.18 -9.14
C HIS A 463 24.33 2.52 -8.01
N THR A 464 24.03 3.58 -7.24
CA THR A 464 24.83 4.00 -6.09
C THR A 464 24.24 3.47 -4.79
N ARG A 465 25.08 3.28 -3.78
CA ARG A 465 24.68 2.80 -2.46
C ARG A 465 24.26 3.97 -1.57
N PRO A 466 23.13 3.90 -0.88
CA PRO A 466 22.78 4.93 0.10
C PRO A 466 23.80 5.00 1.24
N ALA A 467 24.11 6.20 1.70
CA ALA A 467 24.90 6.41 2.90
C ALA A 467 24.05 6.30 4.16
N GLY A 468 24.67 6.01 5.30
CA GLY A 468 24.02 6.03 6.61
C GLY A 468 22.88 5.03 6.80
N GLY A 469 22.84 3.97 5.98
CA GLY A 469 21.84 2.91 6.09
C GLY A 469 20.42 3.29 5.66
N MET A 470 20.26 4.40 4.92
CA MET A 470 18.95 4.94 4.55
C MET A 470 18.95 5.61 3.19
N SER A 471 18.06 5.19 2.30
CA SER A 471 17.90 5.77 0.94
C SER A 471 17.01 7.01 0.89
N VAL A 472 16.34 7.37 1.99
CA VAL A 472 15.42 8.52 2.08
C VAL A 472 15.79 9.38 3.30
N PRO A 473 17.00 9.95 3.35
CA PRO A 473 17.33 10.90 4.40
C PRO A 473 16.56 12.21 4.15
N GLY A 474 16.09 12.86 5.22
CA GLY A 474 15.53 14.21 5.14
C GLY A 474 14.03 14.32 4.85
N GLY A 475 13.23 13.34 5.20
CA GLY A 475 11.87 13.64 5.65
C GLY A 475 11.96 14.56 6.87
N THR A 476 10.91 15.24 7.23
CA THR A 476 10.90 16.23 8.32
C THR A 476 11.46 15.72 9.67
N GLU A 477 11.87 14.46 9.76
CA GLU A 477 12.08 13.77 11.04
C GLU A 477 13.06 12.58 11.01
N THR A 478 13.61 12.20 9.86
CA THR A 478 14.49 11.02 9.82
C THR A 478 15.96 11.41 9.67
N SER A 479 16.69 11.21 10.76
CA SER A 479 18.16 11.13 10.74
C SER A 479 18.62 9.82 10.10
N PHE A 480 19.87 9.75 9.68
CA PHE A 480 20.50 8.50 9.25
C PHE A 480 20.41 7.43 10.33
N VAL A 481 20.24 6.18 9.93
CA VAL A 481 20.13 5.02 10.82
C VAL A 481 21.50 4.60 11.36
N LEU A 482 22.52 4.78 10.53
CA LEU A 482 23.92 4.51 10.84
C LEU A 482 24.74 5.80 10.71
N PRO A 483 25.88 5.91 11.39
CA PRO A 483 26.85 6.96 11.12
C PRO A 483 27.23 6.97 9.64
N ILE A 484 27.40 8.16 9.08
CA ILE A 484 27.91 8.31 7.72
C ILE A 484 29.41 8.00 7.77
N GLU A 485 29.80 6.90 7.14
CA GLU A 485 31.19 6.52 7.02
C GLU A 485 31.79 7.10 5.73
N GLY A 486 33.01 7.64 5.85
CA GLY A 486 33.74 8.23 4.72
C GLY A 486 33.13 9.54 4.22
N THR A 487 33.35 9.82 2.96
CA THR A 487 32.92 11.05 2.30
C THR A 487 32.04 10.72 1.07
N PRO A 488 30.76 10.35 1.28
CA PRO A 488 29.85 10.00 0.19
C PRO A 488 29.61 11.21 -0.74
N ILE A 489 29.34 10.96 -2.00
CA ILE A 489 28.84 11.98 -2.91
C ILE A 489 27.49 12.50 -2.40
N VAL A 490 27.20 13.81 -2.54
CA VAL A 490 25.95 14.41 -2.13
C VAL A 490 25.20 14.95 -3.35
N LEU A 491 24.04 14.38 -3.63
CA LEU A 491 23.08 14.89 -4.60
C LEU A 491 21.95 15.57 -3.85
N PHE A 492 21.92 16.89 -3.88
CA PHE A 492 20.89 17.70 -3.24
C PHE A 492 19.75 17.96 -4.22
N ASN A 493 18.54 17.55 -3.84
CA ASN A 493 17.31 17.83 -4.56
C ASN A 493 16.76 19.20 -4.16
N LYS A 494 16.70 20.14 -5.10
CA LYS A 494 16.18 21.50 -4.86
C LYS A 494 14.67 21.61 -4.85
N VAL A 495 13.98 20.59 -5.37
CA VAL A 495 12.56 20.62 -5.60
C VAL A 495 11.89 19.52 -4.77
N PRO A 496 11.02 19.88 -3.82
CA PRO A 496 10.36 18.89 -3.02
C PRO A 496 9.47 18.05 -3.91
N PHE A 497 9.43 16.79 -3.55
CA PHE A 497 8.45 15.89 -4.08
C PHE A 497 7.10 16.21 -3.41
N SER A 498 6.25 16.93 -4.10
CA SER A 498 4.85 17.12 -3.71
C SER A 498 3.95 16.42 -4.72
N GLY A 499 2.80 15.91 -4.31
CA GLY A 499 1.82 15.32 -5.22
C GLY A 499 1.31 16.29 -6.31
N ASN A 500 1.85 17.49 -6.37
CA ASN A 500 1.54 18.56 -7.32
C ASN A 500 2.71 18.83 -8.29
N GLY A 501 3.74 17.98 -8.33
CA GLY A 501 4.90 18.16 -9.18
C GLY A 501 6.02 18.98 -8.54
N TRP A 502 6.93 19.48 -9.35
CA TRP A 502 8.15 20.17 -8.96
C TRP A 502 7.90 21.66 -8.64
N THR A 503 7.02 21.97 -7.66
CA THR A 503 6.50 23.32 -7.45
C THR A 503 7.14 24.11 -6.30
N GLU A 504 7.74 23.44 -5.32
CA GLU A 504 8.34 24.06 -4.15
C GLU A 504 9.85 23.86 -4.13
N THR A 505 10.60 24.78 -3.54
CA THR A 505 12.07 24.75 -3.58
C THR A 505 12.64 24.50 -2.20
N TYR A 506 13.38 23.38 -2.02
CA TYR A 506 14.21 23.14 -0.86
C TYR A 506 15.47 24.01 -0.90
N LYS A 507 15.89 24.48 0.24
CA LYS A 507 17.13 25.25 0.41
C LYS A 507 18.11 24.47 1.26
N LEU A 508 19.39 24.62 0.99
CA LEU A 508 20.45 23.99 1.80
C LEU A 508 20.41 24.41 3.26
N ASP A 509 19.84 25.61 3.57
CA ASP A 509 19.71 26.14 4.91
C ASP A 509 18.48 25.61 5.68
N ASP A 510 17.59 24.87 5.01
CA ASP A 510 16.41 24.32 5.62
C ASP A 510 16.79 23.21 6.62
N LYS A 511 16.16 23.20 7.79
CA LYS A 511 16.40 22.19 8.82
C LYS A 511 15.54 20.96 8.55
N TYR A 512 16.17 19.95 7.99
CA TYR A 512 15.55 18.64 7.75
C TYR A 512 16.26 17.61 8.63
N GLY A 513 15.97 17.34 9.80
CA GLY A 513 16.56 16.24 10.60
C GLY A 513 18.08 15.95 10.45
N PHE A 514 18.70 16.44 9.38
CA PHE A 514 20.13 16.39 9.06
C PHE A 514 20.59 17.73 8.49
N ASP A 515 21.64 18.30 9.09
CA ASP A 515 22.24 19.57 8.62
C ASP A 515 23.20 19.31 7.47
N ILE A 516 22.63 19.19 6.25
CA ILE A 516 23.39 18.91 5.04
C ILE A 516 24.38 20.04 4.70
N LYS A 517 24.04 21.28 5.04
CA LYS A 517 24.92 22.44 4.79
C LYS A 517 26.17 22.38 5.64
N SER A 518 26.05 22.14 6.94
CA SER A 518 27.18 21.96 7.84
C SER A 518 28.03 20.77 7.40
N PHE A 519 27.40 19.64 7.06
CA PHE A 519 28.10 18.45 6.56
C PHE A 519 28.95 18.75 5.32
N ILE A 520 28.41 19.45 4.32
CA ILE A 520 29.11 19.86 3.10
C ILE A 520 30.28 20.80 3.44
N SER A 521 30.06 21.75 4.34
CA SER A 521 31.06 22.76 4.71
C SER A 521 32.22 22.17 5.52
N GLU A 522 31.92 21.34 6.53
CA GLU A 522 32.91 20.71 7.42
C GLU A 522 33.84 19.75 6.68
N HIS A 523 33.33 19.08 5.65
CA HIS A 523 34.10 18.14 4.85
C HIS A 523 34.66 18.73 3.55
N ASN A 524 34.60 20.06 3.36
CA ASN A 524 35.16 20.79 2.23
C ASN A 524 34.69 20.27 0.87
N TYR A 525 33.42 19.93 0.73
CA TYR A 525 32.86 19.46 -0.54
C TYR A 525 32.91 20.53 -1.62
N ARG A 526 33.13 20.10 -2.87
CA ARG A 526 33.12 20.96 -4.05
C ARG A 526 31.82 20.75 -4.84
N LYS A 527 31.13 21.86 -5.14
CA LYS A 527 30.02 21.85 -6.09
C LYS A 527 30.55 21.63 -7.51
N VAL A 528 30.11 20.56 -8.18
CA VAL A 528 30.60 20.20 -9.53
C VAL A 528 29.52 20.23 -10.59
N TYR A 529 28.24 20.19 -10.18
CA TYR A 529 27.12 20.27 -11.10
C TYR A 529 25.93 20.95 -10.41
N GLU A 530 25.15 21.71 -11.20
CA GLU A 530 23.90 22.31 -10.79
C GLU A 530 22.98 22.52 -11.98
N ASN A 531 21.70 22.22 -11.82
CA ASN A 531 20.61 22.63 -12.69
C ASN A 531 19.45 23.18 -11.84
N ASP A 532 18.29 23.42 -12.46
CA ASP A 532 17.13 23.94 -11.74
C ASP A 532 16.58 23.01 -10.66
N TYR A 533 16.91 21.71 -10.72
CA TYR A 533 16.33 20.66 -9.90
C TYR A 533 17.30 20.05 -8.88
N PHE A 534 18.58 19.95 -9.22
CA PHE A 534 19.58 19.26 -8.39
C PHE A 534 20.92 20.01 -8.33
N ILE A 535 21.64 19.78 -7.23
CA ILE A 535 23.03 20.19 -7.04
C ILE A 535 23.85 18.95 -6.68
N LEU A 536 25.01 18.75 -7.33
CA LEU A 536 25.94 17.70 -6.97
C LEU A 536 27.16 18.28 -6.28
N PHE A 537 27.47 17.73 -5.12
CA PHE A 537 28.68 17.99 -4.37
C PHE A 537 29.54 16.71 -4.33
N VAL A 538 30.81 16.85 -4.59
CA VAL A 538 31.80 15.76 -4.46
C VAL A 538 32.80 16.08 -3.36
N PRO A 539 33.31 15.07 -2.67
CA PRO A 539 34.35 15.29 -1.68
C PRO A 539 35.64 15.83 -2.32
N PRO A 540 36.53 16.44 -1.54
CA PRO A 540 37.85 16.84 -2.03
C PRO A 540 38.61 15.61 -2.54
N VAL A 541 39.37 15.76 -3.59
CA VAL A 541 40.27 14.69 -4.08
C VAL A 541 41.31 14.44 -3.00
N SER A 542 41.33 13.24 -2.42
CA SER A 542 42.32 12.82 -1.42
C SER A 542 43.71 12.66 -2.03
#